data_89c311811eb67b5818da94f91c483840
#
_entry.id   89c311811eb67b5818da94f91c483840
#
_cell.length_a   1.000
_cell.length_b   1.000
_cell.length_c   1.000
_cell.angle_alpha   90.00
_cell.angle_beta   90.00
_cell.angle_gamma   90.00
#
_symmetry.space_group_name_H-M   'P 1'
#
loop_
_entity.id
_entity.type
_entity.pdbx_description
1 polymer ?
#
loop_
_entity_poly.entity_id
_entity_poly.type
_entity_poly.pdbx_seq_one_letter_code
_entity_poly.pdbx_strand_id
1 'polypeptide(L)'
;MELTNKTVLITGSSRGIGAATALAFAKAGSRVILNARYELPASLKQQLEEIGAEYCFLPGDVSNEQVVKELAKTAWEKFGGIDVLINNAGITRDRLLIGMKTADFDEVLQVNLKGPFLMIQALLKKMYKQRAGVIINLASVVGLHGNAGQANYAASKAGIIGLTKTVAREGALRGIRCNAIAPGMIASDMTAVMPQKAQDQILESLSLKLFGEPAEIAQTALFLAQNDYVTGQTIVVDGGMTI
;
A
#
# COMPACT_ATOMS: atom_id res chain seq x y z
N MET A 1 6.73 -3.57 -16.92
CA MET A 1 8.04 -2.83 -17.01
C MET A 1 9.16 -3.66 -16.40
N GLU A 2 10.40 -3.48 -16.81
CA GLU A 2 11.57 -3.97 -16.10
C GLU A 2 11.82 -3.12 -14.85
N LEU A 3 12.23 -3.73 -13.73
CA LEU A 3 12.32 -3.03 -12.44
C LEU A 3 13.73 -2.53 -12.10
N THR A 4 14.76 -3.00 -12.80
CA THR A 4 16.14 -2.57 -12.62
C THR A 4 16.28 -1.06 -12.82
N ASN A 5 16.87 -0.37 -11.85
CA ASN A 5 17.04 1.09 -11.82
C ASN A 5 15.71 1.91 -11.80
N LYS A 6 14.57 1.28 -11.59
CA LYS A 6 13.29 1.99 -11.41
C LYS A 6 13.18 2.58 -10.02
N THR A 7 12.57 3.75 -9.92
CA THR A 7 12.36 4.41 -8.63
C THR A 7 10.96 4.09 -8.10
N VAL A 8 10.91 3.54 -6.90
CA VAL A 8 9.69 3.07 -6.24
C VAL A 8 9.50 3.84 -4.93
N LEU A 9 8.41 4.58 -4.81
CA LEU A 9 8.02 5.26 -3.57
C LEU A 9 6.94 4.43 -2.85
N ILE A 10 7.21 4.10 -1.58
CA ILE A 10 6.33 3.24 -0.78
C ILE A 10 5.96 3.96 0.51
N THR A 11 4.67 4.24 0.71
CA THR A 11 4.18 4.84 1.97
C THR A 11 3.91 3.77 3.03
N GLY A 12 4.12 4.10 4.31
CA GLY A 12 3.93 3.15 5.41
C GLY A 12 4.91 1.97 5.36
N SER A 13 6.14 2.21 4.93
CA SER A 13 7.13 1.17 4.61
C SER A 13 8.05 0.76 5.76
N SER A 14 7.75 1.17 7.01
CA SER A 14 8.61 0.83 8.16
C SER A 14 8.43 -0.60 8.68
N ARG A 15 7.32 -1.28 8.38
CA ARG A 15 6.99 -2.63 8.85
C ARG A 15 5.98 -3.33 7.95
N GLY A 16 5.72 -4.61 8.22
CA GLY A 16 4.68 -5.42 7.59
C GLY A 16 4.76 -5.43 6.06
N ILE A 17 3.62 -5.30 5.40
CA ILE A 17 3.51 -5.32 3.93
C ILE A 17 4.41 -4.27 3.27
N GLY A 18 4.46 -3.05 3.82
CA GLY A 18 5.26 -1.98 3.25
C GLY A 18 6.76 -2.25 3.28
N ALA A 19 7.28 -2.81 4.38
CA ALA A 19 8.70 -3.19 4.50
C ALA A 19 9.02 -4.39 3.58
N ALA A 20 8.17 -5.42 3.56
CA ALA A 20 8.34 -6.55 2.66
C ALA A 20 8.34 -6.12 1.19
N THR A 21 7.45 -5.18 0.84
CA THR A 21 7.40 -4.60 -0.51
C THR A 21 8.67 -3.84 -0.84
N ALA A 22 9.20 -3.02 0.09
CA ALA A 22 10.45 -2.29 -0.12
C ALA A 22 11.63 -3.25 -0.38
N LEU A 23 11.75 -4.31 0.42
CA LEU A 23 12.77 -5.33 0.25
C LEU A 23 12.63 -6.10 -1.08
N ALA A 24 11.40 -6.42 -1.48
CA ALA A 24 11.14 -7.13 -2.73
C ALA A 24 11.53 -6.29 -3.97
N PHE A 25 11.17 -5.01 -3.99
CA PHE A 25 11.58 -4.11 -5.08
C PHE A 25 13.08 -3.85 -5.07
N ALA A 26 13.71 -3.69 -3.88
CA ALA A 26 15.16 -3.57 -3.77
C ALA A 26 15.89 -4.79 -4.34
N LYS A 27 15.44 -6.01 -3.98
CA LYS A 27 15.97 -7.27 -4.55
C LYS A 27 15.79 -7.37 -6.07
N ALA A 28 14.75 -6.74 -6.62
CA ALA A 28 14.54 -6.65 -8.06
C ALA A 28 15.37 -5.54 -8.75
N GLY A 29 16.32 -4.93 -8.03
CA GLY A 29 17.22 -3.90 -8.57
C GLY A 29 16.63 -2.50 -8.64
N SER A 30 15.50 -2.24 -7.97
CA SER A 30 14.90 -0.91 -7.92
C SER A 30 15.53 -0.02 -6.86
N ARG A 31 15.55 1.29 -7.11
CA ARG A 31 15.82 2.31 -6.10
C ARG A 31 14.56 2.53 -5.28
N VAL A 32 14.64 2.44 -3.96
CA VAL A 32 13.46 2.51 -3.11
C VAL A 32 13.44 3.75 -2.22
N ILE A 33 12.33 4.47 -2.24
CA ILE A 33 12.05 5.59 -1.36
C ILE A 33 11.03 5.11 -0.33
N LEU A 34 11.47 5.05 0.92
CA LEU A 34 10.66 4.63 2.05
C LEU A 34 10.04 5.85 2.72
N ASN A 35 8.75 5.74 3.06
CA ASN A 35 8.08 6.75 3.87
C ASN A 35 7.37 6.11 5.06
N ALA A 36 7.53 6.71 6.22
CA ALA A 36 6.78 6.43 7.44
C ALA A 36 6.78 7.67 8.33
N ARG A 37 5.94 7.68 9.37
CA ARG A 37 5.87 8.80 10.33
C ARG A 37 7.08 8.88 11.26
N TYR A 38 7.68 7.74 11.54
CA TYR A 38 8.79 7.57 12.48
C TYR A 38 9.98 6.90 11.77
N GLU A 39 11.13 6.93 12.40
CA GLU A 39 12.36 6.29 11.94
C GLU A 39 12.17 4.83 11.50
N LEU A 40 12.95 4.43 10.51
CA LEU A 40 12.98 3.04 10.07
C LEU A 40 13.63 2.15 11.15
N PRO A 41 13.09 0.95 11.39
CA PRO A 41 13.74 -0.04 12.25
C PRO A 41 15.17 -0.36 11.78
N ALA A 42 16.10 -0.53 12.73
CA ALA A 42 17.48 -0.87 12.41
C ALA A 42 17.59 -2.17 11.59
N SER A 43 16.73 -3.15 11.90
CA SER A 43 16.68 -4.41 11.15
C SER A 43 16.32 -4.24 9.69
N LEU A 44 15.42 -3.30 9.35
CA LEU A 44 15.06 -3.02 7.95
C LEU A 44 16.19 -2.30 7.22
N LYS A 45 16.85 -1.34 7.89
CA LYS A 45 18.03 -0.66 7.33
C LYS A 45 19.14 -1.68 7.01
N GLN A 46 19.45 -2.56 7.97
CA GLN A 46 20.44 -3.62 7.78
C GLN A 46 20.09 -4.52 6.59
N GLN A 47 18.85 -4.98 6.47
CA GLN A 47 18.43 -5.82 5.34
C GLN A 47 18.57 -5.11 3.99
N LEU A 48 18.28 -3.81 3.92
CA LEU A 48 18.46 -3.02 2.69
C LEU A 48 19.94 -2.86 2.33
N GLU A 49 20.81 -2.68 3.33
CA GLU A 49 22.27 -2.59 3.17
C GLU A 49 22.87 -3.93 2.72
N GLU A 50 22.43 -5.05 3.31
CA GLU A 50 22.85 -6.41 2.91
C GLU A 50 22.49 -6.76 1.46
N ILE A 51 21.37 -6.24 0.96
CA ILE A 51 20.97 -6.37 -0.45
C ILE A 51 21.81 -5.45 -1.36
N GLY A 52 22.52 -4.47 -0.80
CA GLY A 52 23.17 -3.41 -1.57
C GLY A 52 22.16 -2.43 -2.20
N ALA A 53 21.01 -2.24 -1.57
CA ALA A 53 19.93 -1.42 -2.11
C ALA A 53 20.30 0.06 -2.15
N GLU A 54 20.01 0.73 -3.26
CA GLU A 54 19.99 2.18 -3.31
C GLU A 54 18.66 2.67 -2.75
N TYR A 55 18.66 3.26 -1.55
CA TYR A 55 17.45 3.71 -0.88
C TYR A 55 17.56 5.08 -0.23
N CYS A 56 16.42 5.70 0.03
CA CYS A 56 16.33 6.83 0.94
C CYS A 56 15.06 6.73 1.80
N PHE A 57 15.12 7.37 2.96
CA PHE A 57 13.98 7.49 3.87
C PHE A 57 13.51 8.93 3.94
N LEU A 58 12.22 9.14 3.75
CA LEU A 58 11.56 10.45 3.84
C LEU A 58 10.45 10.36 4.92
N PRO A 59 10.67 10.89 6.12
CA PRO A 59 9.64 10.91 7.16
C PRO A 59 8.49 11.82 6.74
N GLY A 60 7.26 11.43 7.12
CA GLY A 60 6.10 12.28 6.87
C GLY A 60 4.77 11.57 7.08
N ASP A 61 3.77 12.35 7.46
CA ASP A 61 2.39 11.88 7.61
C ASP A 61 1.61 12.13 6.31
N VAL A 62 1.19 11.05 5.67
CA VAL A 62 0.43 11.10 4.40
C VAL A 62 -0.96 11.72 4.54
N SER A 63 -1.47 11.88 5.76
CA SER A 63 -2.75 12.57 6.03
C SER A 63 -2.63 14.09 5.92
N ASN A 64 -1.42 14.64 6.00
CA ASN A 64 -1.17 16.09 5.94
C ASN A 64 -0.79 16.51 4.52
N GLU A 65 -1.62 17.36 3.92
CA GLU A 65 -1.46 17.80 2.52
C GLU A 65 -0.12 18.52 2.27
N GLN A 66 0.30 19.39 3.21
CA GLN A 66 1.56 20.13 3.03
C GLN A 66 2.76 19.19 3.11
N VAL A 67 2.75 18.23 4.06
CA VAL A 67 3.79 17.20 4.18
C VAL A 67 3.86 16.35 2.93
N VAL A 68 2.71 15.96 2.36
CA VAL A 68 2.65 15.17 1.11
C VAL A 68 3.23 15.95 -0.06
N LYS A 69 2.95 17.24 -0.20
CA LYS A 69 3.53 18.08 -1.28
C LYS A 69 5.05 18.10 -1.22
N GLU A 70 5.60 18.34 -0.02
CA GLU A 70 7.07 18.38 0.17
C GLU A 70 7.69 16.98 -0.02
N LEU A 71 7.06 15.93 0.52
CA LEU A 71 7.50 14.55 0.36
C LEU A 71 7.54 14.16 -1.13
N ALA A 72 6.47 14.41 -1.88
CA ALA A 72 6.40 14.10 -3.30
C ALA A 72 7.41 14.87 -4.14
N LYS A 73 7.69 16.14 -3.76
CA LYS A 73 8.72 16.94 -4.39
C LYS A 73 10.11 16.38 -4.14
N THR A 74 10.47 16.16 -2.87
CA THR A 74 11.78 15.64 -2.46
C THR A 74 12.02 14.23 -3.02
N ALA A 75 11.01 13.37 -2.97
CA ALA A 75 11.08 12.02 -3.55
C ALA A 75 11.34 12.06 -5.06
N TRP A 76 10.67 12.95 -5.78
CA TRP A 76 10.88 13.10 -7.22
C TRP A 76 12.29 13.59 -7.55
N GLU A 77 12.80 14.57 -6.80
CA GLU A 77 14.11 15.17 -7.03
C GLU A 77 15.26 14.25 -6.66
N LYS A 78 15.06 13.36 -5.67
CA LYS A 78 16.09 12.47 -5.15
C LYS A 78 16.69 11.55 -6.23
N PHE A 79 15.83 10.99 -7.11
CA PHE A 79 16.25 10.05 -8.16
C PHE A 79 15.82 10.50 -9.57
N GLY A 80 15.36 11.75 -9.73
CA GLY A 80 14.99 12.32 -11.03
C GLY A 80 13.66 11.81 -11.60
N GLY A 81 12.83 11.14 -10.79
CA GLY A 81 11.52 10.64 -11.18
C GLY A 81 11.01 9.54 -10.26
N ILE A 82 9.75 9.18 -10.41
CA ILE A 82 9.11 8.05 -9.73
C ILE A 82 8.42 7.20 -10.77
N ASP A 83 8.82 5.94 -10.90
CA ASP A 83 8.23 4.97 -11.82
C ASP A 83 7.04 4.24 -11.18
N VAL A 84 7.13 3.93 -9.88
CA VAL A 84 6.10 3.21 -9.14
C VAL A 84 5.77 3.94 -7.84
N LEU A 85 4.47 4.21 -7.62
CA LEU A 85 3.93 4.68 -6.35
C LEU A 85 3.15 3.55 -5.68
N ILE A 86 3.50 3.19 -4.44
CA ILE A 86 2.76 2.21 -3.64
C ILE A 86 2.16 2.90 -2.42
N ASN A 87 0.85 3.10 -2.44
CA ASN A 87 0.09 3.65 -1.34
C ASN A 87 -0.29 2.52 -0.38
N ASN A 88 0.59 2.27 0.61
CA ASN A 88 0.43 1.21 1.60
C ASN A 88 0.10 1.75 3.00
N ALA A 89 0.43 2.99 3.32
CA ALA A 89 0.12 3.58 4.63
C ALA A 89 -1.36 3.44 4.98
N GLY A 90 -1.64 2.99 6.20
CA GLY A 90 -3.01 2.80 6.67
C GLY A 90 -3.09 2.55 8.18
N ILE A 91 -4.26 2.82 8.73
CA ILE A 91 -4.60 2.59 10.13
C ILE A 91 -5.97 1.93 10.26
N THR A 92 -6.25 1.34 11.42
CA THR A 92 -7.57 0.89 11.85
C THR A 92 -7.98 1.59 13.14
N ARG A 93 -9.30 1.75 13.36
CA ARG A 93 -9.94 2.22 14.60
C ARG A 93 -11.23 1.43 14.76
N ASP A 94 -11.07 0.16 15.12
CA ASP A 94 -12.15 -0.82 15.10
C ASP A 94 -13.11 -0.60 16.28
N ARG A 95 -14.39 -0.48 15.97
CA ARG A 95 -15.49 -0.36 16.92
C ARG A 95 -16.81 -0.62 16.22
N LEU A 96 -17.75 -1.30 16.90
CA LEU A 96 -19.10 -1.45 16.36
C LEU A 96 -19.71 -0.07 16.04
N LEU A 97 -20.45 0.02 14.95
CA LEU A 97 -20.97 1.28 14.40
C LEU A 97 -21.74 2.11 15.43
N ILE A 98 -22.53 1.46 16.29
CA ILE A 98 -23.29 2.12 17.35
C ILE A 98 -22.42 2.89 18.37
N GLY A 99 -21.16 2.48 18.53
CA GLY A 99 -20.22 3.12 19.45
C GLY A 99 -19.02 3.79 18.76
N MET A 100 -18.98 3.80 17.41
CA MET A 100 -17.91 4.42 16.66
C MET A 100 -17.97 5.94 16.77
N LYS A 101 -16.85 6.56 17.16
CA LYS A 101 -16.76 8.02 17.22
C LYS A 101 -16.52 8.59 15.81
N THR A 102 -17.14 9.74 15.50
CA THR A 102 -16.91 10.46 14.24
C THR A 102 -15.42 10.75 14.04
N ALA A 103 -14.69 11.13 15.09
CA ALA A 103 -13.25 11.37 14.98
C ALA A 103 -12.46 10.12 14.56
N ASP A 104 -12.83 8.92 15.03
CA ASP A 104 -12.19 7.66 14.63
C ASP A 104 -12.51 7.33 13.16
N PHE A 105 -13.73 7.65 12.72
CA PHE A 105 -14.13 7.50 11.32
C PHE A 105 -13.32 8.45 10.42
N ASP A 106 -13.28 9.72 10.77
CA ASP A 106 -12.59 10.75 10.01
C ASP A 106 -11.07 10.49 9.93
N GLU A 107 -10.43 10.09 11.05
CA GLU A 107 -9.01 9.77 11.07
C GLU A 107 -8.67 8.63 10.10
N VAL A 108 -9.49 7.56 10.08
CA VAL A 108 -9.26 6.42 9.17
C VAL A 108 -9.43 6.85 7.71
N LEU A 109 -10.45 7.61 7.37
CA LEU A 109 -10.64 8.13 6.01
C LEU A 109 -9.51 9.08 5.61
N GLN A 110 -9.07 9.93 6.53
CA GLN A 110 -7.99 10.89 6.28
C GLN A 110 -6.68 10.19 5.92
N VAL A 111 -6.31 9.12 6.63
CA VAL A 111 -5.09 8.38 6.36
C VAL A 111 -5.27 7.43 5.18
N ASN A 112 -6.30 6.57 5.21
CA ASN A 112 -6.41 5.43 4.30
C ASN A 112 -6.95 5.80 2.90
N LEU A 113 -7.69 6.89 2.76
CA LEU A 113 -8.30 7.30 1.49
C LEU A 113 -7.74 8.64 1.00
N LYS A 114 -7.80 9.69 1.84
CA LYS A 114 -7.31 11.00 1.45
C LYS A 114 -5.79 11.03 1.28
N GLY A 115 -5.04 10.29 2.11
CA GLY A 115 -3.59 10.17 1.97
C GLY A 115 -3.16 9.66 0.59
N PRO A 116 -3.62 8.49 0.13
CA PRO A 116 -3.40 8.02 -1.25
C PRO A 116 -3.86 9.00 -2.32
N PHE A 117 -5.02 9.63 -2.16
CA PHE A 117 -5.47 10.67 -3.09
C PHE A 117 -4.47 11.83 -3.20
N LEU A 118 -3.97 12.34 -2.08
CA LEU A 118 -2.99 13.42 -2.05
C LEU A 118 -1.66 13.02 -2.70
N MET A 119 -1.16 11.80 -2.40
CA MET A 119 0.06 11.27 -3.01
C MET A 119 -0.08 11.15 -4.54
N ILE A 120 -1.19 10.58 -5.01
CA ILE A 120 -1.49 10.46 -6.44
C ILE A 120 -1.56 11.86 -7.06
N GLN A 121 -2.33 12.79 -6.50
CA GLN A 121 -2.49 14.15 -7.01
C GLN A 121 -1.15 14.88 -7.14
N ALA A 122 -0.27 14.75 -6.13
CA ALA A 122 1.04 15.42 -6.12
C ALA A 122 2.00 14.88 -7.19
N LEU A 123 1.88 13.59 -7.57
CA LEU A 123 2.78 12.94 -8.52
C LEU A 123 2.20 12.83 -9.94
N LEU A 124 0.87 12.75 -10.09
CA LEU A 124 0.22 12.41 -11.36
C LEU A 124 0.58 13.37 -12.49
N LYS A 125 0.64 14.69 -12.24
CA LYS A 125 1.04 15.68 -13.26
C LYS A 125 2.48 15.46 -13.75
N LYS A 126 3.37 15.01 -12.87
CA LYS A 126 4.77 14.70 -13.21
C LYS A 126 4.85 13.40 -14.01
N MET A 127 4.13 12.35 -13.57
CA MET A 127 4.01 11.09 -14.31
C MET A 127 3.37 11.29 -15.71
N TYR A 128 2.39 12.21 -15.85
CA TYR A 128 1.82 12.57 -17.16
C TYR A 128 2.86 13.13 -18.12
N LYS A 129 3.79 13.97 -17.63
CA LYS A 129 4.90 14.50 -18.43
C LYS A 129 5.92 13.42 -18.78
N GLN A 130 6.18 12.50 -17.84
CA GLN A 130 7.05 11.34 -18.03
C GLN A 130 6.44 10.33 -19.02
N ARG A 131 5.11 10.32 -19.21
CA ARG A 131 4.34 9.37 -20.03
C ARG A 131 4.55 7.92 -19.62
N ALA A 132 4.81 7.68 -18.36
CA ALA A 132 4.99 6.37 -17.75
C ALA A 132 4.73 6.46 -16.24
N GLY A 133 4.18 5.40 -15.67
CA GLY A 133 4.00 5.28 -14.22
C GLY A 133 3.11 4.10 -13.85
N VAL A 134 3.36 3.56 -12.68
CA VAL A 134 2.50 2.55 -12.06
C VAL A 134 2.10 3.01 -10.67
N ILE A 135 0.81 2.92 -10.37
CA ILE A 135 0.26 3.23 -9.06
C ILE A 135 -0.38 1.95 -8.51
N ILE A 136 0.00 1.57 -7.30
CA ILE A 136 -0.54 0.40 -6.61
C ILE A 136 -1.10 0.86 -5.27
N ASN A 137 -2.37 0.65 -5.05
CA ASN A 137 -3.05 1.03 -3.82
C ASN A 137 -3.36 -0.20 -2.97
N LEU A 138 -3.03 -0.17 -1.67
CA LEU A 138 -3.40 -1.23 -0.74
C LEU A 138 -4.85 -1.02 -0.29
N ALA A 139 -5.76 -1.81 -0.89
CA ALA A 139 -7.14 -1.99 -0.46
C ALA A 139 -7.22 -3.01 0.69
N SER A 140 -8.27 -3.79 0.74
CA SER A 140 -8.50 -4.94 1.64
C SER A 140 -9.73 -5.69 1.16
N VAL A 141 -9.84 -6.99 1.48
CA VAL A 141 -11.10 -7.75 1.34
C VAL A 141 -12.24 -7.09 2.14
N VAL A 142 -11.93 -6.44 3.26
CA VAL A 142 -12.91 -5.66 4.04
C VAL A 142 -13.53 -4.52 3.23
N GLY A 143 -12.82 -3.95 2.28
CA GLY A 143 -13.37 -2.96 1.35
C GLY A 143 -14.29 -3.55 0.28
N LEU A 144 -14.29 -4.86 0.08
CA LEU A 144 -15.14 -5.59 -0.85
C LEU A 144 -16.43 -6.10 -0.19
N HIS A 145 -16.32 -6.61 1.04
CA HIS A 145 -17.39 -7.36 1.71
C HIS A 145 -17.89 -6.71 3.01
N GLY A 146 -17.15 -5.73 3.54
CA GLY A 146 -17.38 -5.20 4.88
C GLY A 146 -16.86 -6.13 5.98
N ASN A 147 -16.83 -5.63 7.20
CA ASN A 147 -16.57 -6.43 8.41
C ASN A 147 -17.19 -5.72 9.61
N ALA A 148 -17.79 -6.50 10.53
CA ALA A 148 -18.37 -5.95 11.76
C ALA A 148 -17.28 -5.22 12.58
N GLY A 149 -17.60 -4.01 13.05
CA GLY A 149 -16.65 -3.17 13.80
C GLY A 149 -15.70 -2.34 12.94
N GLN A 150 -15.71 -2.47 11.62
CA GLN A 150 -14.79 -1.80 10.70
C GLN A 150 -15.48 -0.88 9.68
N ALA A 151 -16.55 -0.20 10.06
CA ALA A 151 -17.29 0.65 9.12
C ALA A 151 -16.42 1.74 8.48
N ASN A 152 -15.56 2.41 9.26
CA ASN A 152 -14.58 3.39 8.80
C ASN A 152 -13.53 2.77 7.86
N TYR A 153 -12.97 1.64 8.24
CA TYR A 153 -11.95 0.94 7.45
C TYR A 153 -12.54 0.41 6.15
N ALA A 154 -13.72 -0.26 6.20
CA ALA A 154 -14.44 -0.74 5.03
C ALA A 154 -14.72 0.39 4.03
N ALA A 155 -15.30 1.51 4.51
CA ALA A 155 -15.56 2.68 3.69
C ALA A 155 -14.29 3.23 3.03
N SER A 156 -13.19 3.34 3.79
CA SER A 156 -11.93 3.83 3.25
C SER A 156 -11.36 2.91 2.17
N LYS A 157 -11.40 1.58 2.38
CA LYS A 157 -10.84 0.60 1.44
C LYS A 157 -11.73 0.40 0.21
N ALA A 158 -13.05 0.52 0.33
CA ALA A 158 -13.96 0.60 -0.80
C ALA A 158 -13.71 1.88 -1.63
N GLY A 159 -13.49 3.02 -0.98
CA GLY A 159 -13.13 4.27 -1.65
C GLY A 159 -11.83 4.18 -2.46
N ILE A 160 -10.83 3.47 -1.94
CA ILE A 160 -9.57 3.20 -2.66
C ILE A 160 -9.81 2.41 -3.95
N ILE A 161 -10.71 1.45 -3.96
CA ILE A 161 -11.06 0.68 -5.16
C ILE A 161 -11.68 1.59 -6.22
N GLY A 162 -12.57 2.49 -5.81
CA GLY A 162 -13.17 3.50 -6.70
C GLY A 162 -12.12 4.47 -7.26
N LEU A 163 -11.26 5.01 -6.38
CA LEU A 163 -10.15 5.90 -6.77
C LEU A 163 -9.21 5.22 -7.77
N THR A 164 -8.85 3.95 -7.53
CA THR A 164 -8.00 3.16 -8.42
C THR A 164 -8.55 3.08 -9.84
N LYS A 165 -9.84 2.77 -9.98
CA LYS A 165 -10.50 2.66 -11.29
C LYS A 165 -10.55 4.00 -12.02
N THR A 166 -10.78 5.10 -11.30
CA THR A 166 -10.79 6.45 -11.86
C THR A 166 -9.41 6.83 -12.38
N VAL A 167 -8.38 6.70 -11.54
CA VAL A 167 -6.99 7.03 -11.90
C VAL A 167 -6.49 6.17 -13.07
N ALA A 168 -6.88 4.88 -13.12
CA ALA A 168 -6.55 4.01 -14.24
C ALA A 168 -7.11 4.54 -15.57
N ARG A 169 -8.37 5.01 -15.58
CA ARG A 169 -9.00 5.58 -16.78
C ARG A 169 -8.37 6.90 -17.21
N GLU A 170 -8.14 7.81 -16.26
CA GLU A 170 -7.54 9.11 -16.53
C GLU A 170 -6.07 9.00 -16.97
N GLY A 171 -5.34 8.03 -16.40
CA GLY A 171 -3.91 7.83 -16.66
C GLY A 171 -3.59 7.07 -17.95
N ALA A 172 -4.51 6.27 -18.47
CA ALA A 172 -4.26 5.32 -19.56
C ALA A 172 -3.63 5.95 -20.80
N LEU A 173 -4.18 7.07 -21.30
CA LEU A 173 -3.67 7.78 -22.46
C LEU A 173 -2.29 8.44 -22.24
N ARG A 174 -1.81 8.44 -21.00
CA ARG A 174 -0.50 8.95 -20.60
C ARG A 174 0.46 7.82 -20.20
N GLY A 175 0.12 6.57 -20.49
CA GLY A 175 0.95 5.41 -20.15
C GLY A 175 1.03 5.12 -18.65
N ILE A 176 0.03 5.55 -17.87
CA ILE A 176 -0.03 5.31 -16.43
C ILE A 176 -1.03 4.21 -16.15
N ARG A 177 -0.61 3.22 -15.37
CA ARG A 177 -1.46 2.14 -14.86
C ARG A 177 -1.75 2.36 -13.38
N CYS A 178 -2.94 2.01 -12.95
CA CYS A 178 -3.32 2.07 -11.53
C CYS A 178 -4.11 0.81 -11.17
N ASN A 179 -3.64 0.09 -10.14
CA ASN A 179 -4.28 -1.12 -9.64
C ASN A 179 -4.37 -1.10 -8.12
N ALA A 180 -5.23 -1.95 -7.58
CA ALA A 180 -5.32 -2.20 -6.14
C ALA A 180 -4.96 -3.65 -5.82
N ILE A 181 -4.42 -3.87 -4.63
CA ILE A 181 -4.31 -5.19 -4.02
C ILE A 181 -5.27 -5.20 -2.83
N ALA A 182 -6.07 -6.24 -2.70
CA ALA A 182 -6.97 -6.47 -1.58
C ALA A 182 -6.49 -7.68 -0.76
N PRO A 183 -5.60 -7.46 0.23
CA PRO A 183 -5.16 -8.52 1.12
C PRO A 183 -6.32 -9.05 1.98
N GLY A 184 -6.28 -10.35 2.26
CA GLY A 184 -7.04 -10.97 3.34
C GLY A 184 -6.32 -10.86 4.68
N MET A 185 -6.25 -11.98 5.42
CA MET A 185 -5.58 -12.04 6.71
C MET A 185 -4.08 -12.30 6.51
N ILE A 186 -3.28 -11.29 6.79
CA ILE A 186 -1.81 -11.31 6.64
C ILE A 186 -1.15 -11.34 8.02
N ALA A 187 -0.13 -12.19 8.18
CA ALA A 187 0.69 -12.28 9.38
C ALA A 187 1.30 -10.90 9.72
N SER A 188 1.15 -10.50 10.96
CA SER A 188 1.58 -9.19 11.47
C SER A 188 1.76 -9.23 12.98
N ASP A 189 2.36 -8.17 13.55
CA ASP A 189 2.42 -8.00 15.00
C ASP A 189 1.02 -8.09 15.66
N MET A 190 -0.02 -7.65 14.97
CA MET A 190 -1.39 -7.71 15.48
C MET A 190 -1.95 -9.13 15.49
N THR A 191 -1.69 -9.93 14.48
CA THR A 191 -2.13 -11.33 14.43
C THR A 191 -1.36 -12.19 15.42
N ALA A 192 -0.07 -11.89 15.63
CA ALA A 192 0.78 -12.63 16.57
C ALA A 192 0.35 -12.51 18.04
N VAL A 193 -0.26 -11.39 18.42
CA VAL A 193 -0.74 -11.17 19.81
C VAL A 193 -2.21 -11.58 20.02
N MET A 194 -2.90 -12.08 19.00
CA MET A 194 -4.26 -12.58 19.12
C MET A 194 -4.30 -13.86 19.99
N PRO A 195 -5.35 -14.03 20.82
CA PRO A 195 -5.58 -15.31 21.50
C PRO A 195 -5.65 -16.47 20.52
N GLN A 196 -5.05 -17.62 20.85
CA GLN A 196 -5.00 -18.79 19.97
C GLN A 196 -6.37 -19.17 19.41
N LYS A 197 -7.40 -19.20 20.26
CA LYS A 197 -8.79 -19.48 19.85
C LYS A 197 -9.29 -18.55 18.72
N ALA A 198 -8.91 -17.26 18.76
CA ALA A 198 -9.29 -16.32 17.71
C ALA A 198 -8.51 -16.58 16.41
N GLN A 199 -7.22 -16.92 16.52
CA GLN A 199 -6.42 -17.35 15.37
C GLN A 199 -7.02 -18.61 14.72
N ASP A 200 -7.37 -19.64 15.52
CA ASP A 200 -7.95 -20.86 15.03
C ASP A 200 -9.28 -20.62 14.28
N GLN A 201 -10.15 -19.78 14.83
CA GLN A 201 -11.41 -19.40 14.19
C GLN A 201 -11.20 -18.71 12.82
N ILE A 202 -10.20 -17.84 12.75
CA ILE A 202 -9.84 -17.19 11.48
C ILE A 202 -9.31 -18.24 10.49
N LEU A 203 -8.39 -19.09 10.93
CA LEU A 203 -7.83 -20.16 10.09
C LEU A 203 -8.91 -21.12 9.57
N GLU A 204 -9.93 -21.43 10.38
CA GLU A 204 -11.08 -22.23 9.95
C GLU A 204 -11.89 -21.56 8.84
N SER A 205 -11.92 -20.24 8.77
CA SER A 205 -12.62 -19.50 7.72
C SER A 205 -11.82 -19.38 6.41
N LEU A 206 -10.51 -19.63 6.44
CA LEU A 206 -9.64 -19.56 5.27
C LEU A 206 -9.62 -20.90 4.53
N SER A 207 -9.78 -20.90 3.21
CA SER A 207 -9.69 -22.12 2.41
C SER A 207 -8.31 -22.77 2.49
N LEU A 208 -7.23 -21.98 2.48
CA LEU A 208 -5.86 -22.49 2.58
C LEU A 208 -5.41 -22.78 4.02
N LYS A 209 -6.23 -22.46 5.04
CA LYS A 209 -5.94 -22.73 6.47
C LYS A 209 -4.61 -22.16 6.97
N LEU A 210 -4.16 -21.07 6.41
CA LEU A 210 -2.93 -20.36 6.81
C LEU A 210 -3.11 -18.84 6.67
N PHE A 211 -2.41 -18.09 7.49
CA PHE A 211 -2.25 -16.64 7.28
C PHE A 211 -1.30 -16.41 6.11
N GLY A 212 -1.64 -15.42 5.26
CA GLY A 212 -0.71 -14.98 4.22
C GLY A 212 0.47 -14.23 4.83
N GLU A 213 1.62 -14.30 4.17
CA GLU A 213 2.80 -13.54 4.56
C GLU A 213 2.87 -12.18 3.84
N PRO A 214 3.46 -11.14 4.46
CA PRO A 214 3.69 -9.85 3.79
C PRO A 214 4.40 -9.98 2.44
N ALA A 215 5.26 -11.00 2.29
CA ALA A 215 5.99 -11.30 1.06
C ALA A 215 5.07 -11.64 -0.12
N GLU A 216 3.91 -12.27 0.10
CA GLU A 216 2.95 -12.65 -0.96
C GLU A 216 2.27 -11.40 -1.53
N ILE A 217 1.99 -10.41 -0.67
CA ILE A 217 1.49 -9.11 -1.11
C ILE A 217 2.56 -8.35 -1.89
N ALA A 218 3.82 -8.43 -1.45
CA ALA A 218 4.95 -7.82 -2.15
C ALA A 218 5.17 -8.45 -3.54
N GLN A 219 5.04 -9.77 -3.68
CA GLN A 219 5.10 -10.46 -4.98
C GLN A 219 3.98 -10.00 -5.91
N THR A 220 2.77 -9.82 -5.38
CA THR A 220 1.64 -9.29 -6.17
C THR A 220 1.91 -7.85 -6.62
N ALA A 221 2.55 -7.03 -5.78
CA ALA A 221 2.96 -5.68 -6.16
C ALA A 221 4.01 -5.70 -7.28
N LEU A 222 5.02 -6.59 -7.22
CA LEU A 222 5.98 -6.80 -8.29
C LEU A 222 5.29 -7.20 -9.60
N PHE A 223 4.38 -8.20 -9.54
CA PHE A 223 3.59 -8.62 -10.71
C PHE A 223 2.83 -7.44 -11.34
N LEU A 224 2.12 -6.64 -10.55
CA LEU A 224 1.38 -5.48 -11.04
C LEU A 224 2.29 -4.39 -11.61
N ALA A 225 3.50 -4.23 -11.10
CA ALA A 225 4.46 -3.31 -11.66
C ALA A 225 5.02 -3.80 -13.00
N GLN A 226 5.30 -5.09 -13.13
CA GLN A 226 5.90 -5.70 -14.32
C GLN A 226 4.91 -5.95 -15.46
N ASN A 227 3.65 -6.31 -15.15
CA ASN A 227 2.66 -6.64 -16.17
C ASN A 227 2.03 -5.38 -16.76
N ASP A 228 2.37 -5.06 -17.99
CA ASP A 228 1.94 -3.83 -18.68
C ASP A 228 0.50 -3.86 -19.17
N TYR A 229 -0.18 -5.01 -19.13
CA TYR A 229 -1.56 -5.15 -19.62
C TYR A 229 -2.62 -5.19 -18.49
N VAL A 230 -2.21 -4.99 -17.22
CA VAL A 230 -3.11 -4.95 -16.06
C VAL A 230 -3.27 -3.52 -15.57
N THR A 231 -4.49 -2.98 -15.65
CA THR A 231 -4.86 -1.66 -15.11
C THR A 231 -6.33 -1.61 -14.68
N GLY A 232 -6.66 -0.82 -13.67
CA GLY A 232 -8.00 -0.66 -13.13
C GLY A 232 -8.51 -1.86 -12.32
N GLN A 233 -7.65 -2.84 -12.03
CA GLN A 233 -8.02 -4.07 -11.35
C GLN A 233 -7.81 -3.98 -9.84
N THR A 234 -8.58 -4.80 -9.12
CA THR A 234 -8.35 -5.11 -7.71
C THR A 234 -8.02 -6.59 -7.60
N ILE A 235 -6.76 -6.90 -7.27
CA ILE A 235 -6.31 -8.28 -7.11
C ILE A 235 -6.51 -8.69 -5.66
N VAL A 236 -7.33 -9.70 -5.45
CA VAL A 236 -7.56 -10.30 -4.13
C VAL A 236 -6.44 -11.30 -3.83
N VAL A 237 -5.85 -11.20 -2.64
CA VAL A 237 -4.79 -12.10 -2.15
C VAL A 237 -5.13 -12.45 -0.71
N ASP A 238 -5.93 -13.50 -0.51
CA ASP A 238 -6.64 -13.74 0.74
C ASP A 238 -6.70 -15.20 1.22
N GLY A 239 -6.00 -16.11 0.54
CA GLY A 239 -6.01 -17.53 0.89
C GLY A 239 -7.39 -18.20 0.75
N GLY A 240 -8.26 -17.63 -0.09
CA GLY A 240 -9.62 -18.11 -0.29
C GLY A 240 -10.58 -17.73 0.85
N MET A 241 -10.34 -16.59 1.51
CA MET A 241 -11.21 -16.07 2.56
C MET A 241 -12.58 -15.61 2.02
N THR A 242 -12.63 -15.18 0.76
CA THR A 242 -13.81 -14.52 0.17
C THR A 242 -14.51 -15.33 -0.91
N ILE A 243 -14.21 -16.63 -1.01
CA ILE A 243 -14.86 -17.58 -1.94
C ILE A 243 -15.75 -18.58 -1.21
#